data_dc79d4ae9cb8c741661d7a4ec59f1027
#
_entry.id   dc79d4ae9cb8c741661d7a4ec59f1027
#
_cell.length_a   1.000
_cell.length_b   1.000
_cell.length_c   1.000
_cell.angle_alpha   90.00
_cell.angle_beta   90.00
_cell.angle_gamma   90.00
#
_symmetry.space_group_name_H-M   'P 1'
#
loop_
_entity.id
_entity.type
_entity.pdbx_description
1 polymer ?
#
loop_
_entity_poly.entity_id
_entity_poly.type
_entity_poly.pdbx_seq_one_letter_code
_entity_poly.pdbx_strand_id
1 'polypeptide(L)'
;MNERILLVDDDPGLSEVIVMLLEREGYAVFHAPTRKQGIAIVEARELDLVVTDLKLPDGTGLDVIAGVRARRPRLPIIMITSYSSMESAIDALRAGANDYVIKPFNNEEFLCAIARALNDRRTVRGARPLAIEEYIREVVERFQDAYSETELARMLGIGRKALWMRRRQWGLKRTRKSVS
;
A
#
# COMPACT_ATOMS: atom_id res chain seq x y z
N MET A 1 -2.29 -21.18 12.88
CA MET A 1 -1.65 -20.05 13.60
C MET A 1 -2.26 -18.79 13.02
N ASN A 2 -2.79 -17.90 13.85
CA ASN A 2 -3.40 -16.65 13.35
C ASN A 2 -2.28 -15.69 12.94
N GLU A 3 -2.35 -15.16 11.71
CA GLU A 3 -1.43 -14.12 11.25
C GLU A 3 -1.54 -12.88 12.13
N ARG A 4 -0.39 -12.27 12.44
CA ARG A 4 -0.24 -11.12 13.35
C ARG A 4 -0.10 -9.84 12.55
N ILE A 5 -1.08 -8.96 12.68
CA ILE A 5 -1.16 -7.70 11.95
C ILE A 5 -0.92 -6.54 12.93
N LEU A 6 -0.03 -5.63 12.57
CA LEU A 6 0.12 -4.34 13.24
C LEU A 6 -0.67 -3.28 12.48
N LEU A 7 -1.59 -2.59 13.16
CA LEU A 7 -2.27 -1.39 12.67
C LEU A 7 -1.66 -0.16 13.32
N VAL A 8 -1.18 0.78 12.51
CA VAL A 8 -0.67 2.09 12.96
C VAL A 8 -1.59 3.18 12.41
N ASP A 9 -2.48 3.70 13.24
CA ASP A 9 -3.49 4.71 12.88
C ASP A 9 -3.91 5.44 14.15
N ASP A 10 -4.00 6.77 14.11
CA ASP A 10 -4.33 7.61 15.27
C ASP A 10 -5.82 7.91 15.42
N ASP A 11 -6.65 7.55 14.44
CA ASP A 11 -8.11 7.66 14.53
C ASP A 11 -8.68 6.51 15.39
N PRO A 12 -9.14 6.78 16.62
CA PRO A 12 -9.60 5.72 17.52
C PRO A 12 -10.86 5.02 17.00
N GLY A 13 -11.76 5.75 16.33
CA GLY A 13 -13.02 5.18 15.81
C GLY A 13 -12.76 4.23 14.64
N LEU A 14 -11.94 4.66 13.70
CA LEU A 14 -11.57 3.82 12.56
C LEU A 14 -10.72 2.62 12.99
N SER A 15 -9.76 2.85 13.87
CA SER A 15 -8.90 1.77 14.39
C SER A 15 -9.70 0.68 15.08
N GLU A 16 -10.69 1.04 15.91
CA GLU A 16 -11.56 0.07 16.57
C GLU A 16 -12.32 -0.78 15.56
N VAL A 17 -12.90 -0.16 14.54
CA VAL A 17 -13.63 -0.88 13.46
C VAL A 17 -12.71 -1.81 12.69
N ILE A 18 -11.50 -1.36 12.34
CA ILE A 18 -10.53 -2.18 11.62
C ILE A 18 -10.07 -3.37 12.48
N VAL A 19 -9.77 -3.13 13.75
CA VAL A 19 -9.36 -4.19 14.70
C VAL A 19 -10.47 -5.25 14.81
N MET A 20 -11.72 -4.82 15.07
CA MET A 20 -12.86 -5.75 15.15
C MET A 20 -13.06 -6.55 13.85
N LEU A 21 -12.91 -5.90 12.69
CA LEU A 21 -13.02 -6.57 11.39
C LEU A 21 -11.95 -7.65 11.23
N LEU A 22 -10.70 -7.32 11.50
CA LEU A 22 -9.59 -8.25 11.34
C LEU A 22 -9.63 -9.40 12.36
N GLU A 23 -9.98 -9.13 13.61
CA GLU A 23 -10.15 -10.17 14.63
C GLU A 23 -11.29 -11.13 14.30
N ARG A 24 -12.39 -10.63 13.73
CA ARG A 24 -13.49 -11.46 13.24
C ARG A 24 -13.05 -12.42 12.12
N GLU A 25 -12.12 -11.99 11.27
CA GLU A 25 -11.52 -12.83 10.22
C GLU A 25 -10.41 -13.76 10.76
N GLY A 26 -10.14 -13.73 12.07
CA GLY A 26 -9.22 -14.66 12.74
C GLY A 26 -7.77 -14.16 12.81
N TYR A 27 -7.50 -12.90 12.51
CA TYR A 27 -6.17 -12.30 12.66
C TYR A 27 -5.91 -11.88 14.12
N ALA A 28 -4.65 -11.95 14.56
CA ALA A 28 -4.22 -11.33 15.82
C ALA A 28 -3.75 -9.90 15.56
N VAL A 29 -4.38 -8.91 16.17
CA VAL A 29 -4.14 -7.50 15.86
C VAL A 29 -3.41 -6.79 17.00
N PHE A 30 -2.36 -6.05 16.66
CA PHE A 30 -1.70 -5.07 17.52
C PHE A 30 -2.03 -3.67 16.99
N HIS A 31 -2.41 -2.75 17.87
CA HIS A 31 -2.71 -1.38 17.50
C HIS A 31 -1.70 -0.41 18.11
N ALA A 32 -1.29 0.59 17.32
CA ALA A 32 -0.41 1.67 17.73
C ALA A 32 -0.95 3.01 17.18
N PRO A 33 -1.30 3.99 18.03
CA PRO A 33 -1.78 5.30 17.60
C PRO A 33 -0.66 6.25 17.15
N THR A 34 0.60 5.83 17.21
CA THR A 34 1.76 6.67 16.85
C THR A 34 2.82 5.86 16.11
N ARG A 35 3.60 6.54 15.27
CA ARG A 35 4.77 5.96 14.61
C ARG A 35 5.73 5.31 15.61
N LYS A 36 6.05 6.03 16.69
CA LYS A 36 6.99 5.54 17.72
C LYS A 36 6.54 4.22 18.36
N GLN A 37 5.26 4.13 18.70
CA GLN A 37 4.69 2.89 19.26
C GLN A 37 4.66 1.77 18.21
N GLY A 38 4.30 2.09 16.96
CA GLY A 38 4.32 1.14 15.86
C GLY A 38 5.71 0.52 15.66
N ILE A 39 6.75 1.34 15.61
CA ILE A 39 8.13 0.84 15.48
C ILE A 39 8.56 0.01 16.69
N ALA A 40 8.19 0.39 17.90
CA ALA A 40 8.48 -0.40 19.10
C ALA A 40 7.84 -1.80 19.05
N ILE A 41 6.61 -1.90 18.53
CA ILE A 41 5.93 -3.20 18.31
C ILE A 41 6.66 -4.03 17.23
N VAL A 42 7.10 -3.41 16.14
CA VAL A 42 7.88 -4.08 15.08
C VAL A 42 9.19 -4.68 15.63
N GLU A 43 9.81 -4.01 16.59
CA GLU A 43 11.03 -4.49 17.25
C GLU A 43 10.74 -5.64 18.24
N ALA A 44 9.66 -5.53 19.00
CA ALA A 44 9.36 -6.43 20.11
C ALA A 44 8.58 -7.69 19.70
N ARG A 45 7.90 -7.68 18.56
CA ARG A 45 6.95 -8.73 18.17
C ARG A 45 7.27 -9.31 16.78
N GLU A 46 7.01 -10.59 16.62
CA GLU A 46 6.94 -11.19 15.29
C GLU A 46 5.61 -10.80 14.65
N LEU A 47 5.67 -10.21 13.45
CA LEU A 47 4.53 -9.73 12.69
C LEU A 47 4.49 -10.38 11.31
N ASP A 48 3.30 -10.46 10.75
CA ASP A 48 3.06 -11.03 9.43
C ASP A 48 2.67 -9.94 8.41
N LEU A 49 2.13 -8.80 8.88
CA LEU A 49 1.76 -7.64 8.09
C LEU A 49 1.78 -6.38 8.95
N VAL A 50 2.11 -5.25 8.34
CA VAL A 50 1.91 -3.90 8.89
C VAL A 50 0.90 -3.15 8.02
N VAL A 51 -0.07 -2.51 8.65
CA VAL A 51 -0.99 -1.56 8.04
C VAL A 51 -0.73 -0.20 8.69
N THR A 52 -0.48 0.85 7.92
CA THR A 52 -0.18 2.18 8.48
C THR A 52 -0.97 3.28 7.78
N ASP A 53 -1.50 4.24 8.54
CA ASP A 53 -1.96 5.48 7.95
C ASP A 53 -0.76 6.32 7.46
N LEU A 54 -0.99 7.17 6.47
CA LEU A 54 -0.01 8.14 5.99
C LEU A 54 0.24 9.24 7.00
N LYS A 55 -0.80 9.76 7.66
CA LYS A 55 -0.68 10.80 8.68
C LYS A 55 -0.71 10.19 10.06
N LEU A 56 0.29 10.57 10.85
CA LEU A 56 0.41 10.17 12.25
C LEU A 56 0.79 11.40 13.08
N PRO A 57 0.42 11.46 14.36
CA PRO A 57 0.67 12.64 15.20
C PRO A 57 2.16 12.96 15.43
N ASP A 58 3.02 11.95 15.26
CA ASP A 58 4.48 12.05 15.51
C ASP A 58 5.32 11.78 14.24
N GLY A 59 4.71 11.86 13.04
CA GLY A 59 5.40 11.65 11.76
C GLY A 59 4.48 11.21 10.65
N THR A 60 5.01 10.39 9.74
CA THR A 60 4.26 9.90 8.58
C THR A 60 4.31 8.38 8.47
N GLY A 61 3.37 7.79 7.74
CA GLY A 61 3.42 6.38 7.38
C GLY A 61 4.65 6.02 6.52
N LEU A 62 5.21 6.98 5.77
CA LEU A 62 6.47 6.78 5.06
C LEU A 62 7.63 6.54 6.02
N ASP A 63 7.65 7.24 7.16
CA ASP A 63 8.65 7.01 8.22
C ASP A 63 8.45 5.63 8.87
N VAL A 64 7.20 5.17 9.02
CA VAL A 64 6.91 3.81 9.49
C VAL A 64 7.46 2.79 8.49
N ILE A 65 7.18 2.95 7.19
CA ILE A 65 7.69 2.07 6.14
C ILE A 65 9.22 2.03 6.17
N ALA A 66 9.89 3.17 6.21
CA ALA A 66 11.35 3.24 6.29
C ALA A 66 11.89 2.52 7.53
N GLY A 67 11.27 2.74 8.69
CA GLY A 67 11.63 2.08 9.95
C GLY A 67 11.44 0.56 9.91
N VAL A 68 10.35 0.09 9.31
CA VAL A 68 10.07 -1.35 9.10
C VAL A 68 11.08 -1.95 8.13
N ARG A 69 11.35 -1.32 7.01
CA ARG A 69 12.29 -1.82 5.99
C ARG A 69 13.72 -1.94 6.52
N ALA A 70 14.16 -1.01 7.37
CA ALA A 70 15.46 -1.07 8.02
C ALA A 70 15.62 -2.30 8.94
N ARG A 71 14.55 -2.79 9.54
CA ARG A 71 14.54 -3.88 10.53
C ARG A 71 14.05 -5.20 9.97
N ARG A 72 13.03 -5.14 9.15
CA ARG A 72 12.30 -6.29 8.57
C ARG A 72 12.08 -6.09 7.06
N PRO A 73 13.12 -6.23 6.22
CA PRO A 73 13.05 -5.89 4.79
C PRO A 73 11.93 -6.59 4.00
N ARG A 74 11.49 -7.76 4.48
CA ARG A 74 10.50 -8.61 3.80
C ARG A 74 9.11 -8.60 4.45
N LEU A 75 8.90 -7.84 5.52
CA LEU A 75 7.60 -7.75 6.18
C LEU A 75 6.64 -6.99 5.27
N PRO A 76 5.50 -7.55 4.86
CA PRO A 76 4.54 -6.82 4.04
C PRO A 76 4.01 -5.58 4.74
N ILE A 77 3.78 -4.52 3.97
CA ILE A 77 3.25 -3.24 4.46
C ILE A 77 2.16 -2.76 3.52
N ILE A 78 1.00 -2.42 4.07
CA ILE A 78 -0.09 -1.73 3.37
C ILE A 78 -0.18 -0.32 3.95
N MET A 79 -0.24 0.69 3.09
CA MET A 79 -0.59 2.05 3.50
C MET A 79 -2.08 2.30 3.30
N ILE A 80 -2.75 2.83 4.32
CA ILE A 80 -4.12 3.32 4.22
C ILE A 80 -4.11 4.84 4.38
N THR A 81 -4.95 5.58 3.66
CA THR A 81 -4.96 7.04 3.78
C THR A 81 -6.18 7.69 3.14
N SER A 82 -6.61 8.82 3.70
CA SER A 82 -7.61 9.73 3.10
C SER A 82 -7.04 10.57 1.95
N TYR A 83 -5.74 10.58 1.75
CA TYR A 83 -5.07 11.31 0.68
C TYR A 83 -5.04 10.49 -0.60
N SER A 84 -5.99 10.78 -1.49
CA SER A 84 -6.16 10.10 -2.78
C SER A 84 -5.23 10.63 -3.88
N SER A 85 -4.16 11.37 -3.54
CA SER A 85 -3.23 11.83 -4.56
C SER A 85 -2.38 10.66 -5.05
N MET A 86 -2.20 10.57 -6.36
CA MET A 86 -1.32 9.57 -6.96
C MET A 86 0.13 9.73 -6.48
N GLU A 87 0.56 10.95 -6.15
CA GLU A 87 1.89 11.22 -5.60
C GLU A 87 2.10 10.47 -4.29
N SER A 88 1.12 10.52 -3.38
CA SER A 88 1.18 9.78 -2.10
C SER A 88 1.25 8.27 -2.28
N ALA A 89 0.50 7.72 -3.25
CA ALA A 89 0.54 6.30 -3.56
C ALA A 89 1.90 5.88 -4.13
N ILE A 90 2.45 6.67 -5.07
CA ILE A 90 3.77 6.44 -5.66
C ILE A 90 4.86 6.51 -4.60
N ASP A 91 4.81 7.50 -3.71
CA ASP A 91 5.81 7.66 -2.65
C ASP A 91 5.75 6.49 -1.65
N ALA A 92 4.54 6.03 -1.28
CA ALA A 92 4.37 4.84 -0.44
C ALA A 92 5.03 3.60 -1.05
N LEU A 93 4.76 3.34 -2.32
CA LEU A 93 5.29 2.17 -3.02
C LEU A 93 6.81 2.29 -3.25
N ARG A 94 7.33 3.48 -3.56
CA ARG A 94 8.79 3.74 -3.64
C ARG A 94 9.48 3.55 -2.29
N ALA A 95 8.82 3.94 -1.21
CA ALA A 95 9.32 3.71 0.16
C ALA A 95 9.30 2.23 0.54
N GLY A 96 8.59 1.39 -0.22
CA GLY A 96 8.56 -0.06 -0.05
C GLY A 96 7.24 -0.60 0.52
N ALA A 97 6.13 0.13 0.45
CA ALA A 97 4.81 -0.46 0.69
C ALA A 97 4.51 -1.53 -0.37
N ASN A 98 3.79 -2.58 0.02
CA ASN A 98 3.34 -3.64 -0.88
C ASN A 98 2.00 -3.29 -1.53
N ASP A 99 1.17 -2.53 -0.84
CA ASP A 99 -0.12 -2.09 -1.35
C ASP A 99 -0.54 -0.74 -0.73
N TYR A 100 -1.57 -0.14 -1.31
CA TYR A 100 -2.07 1.17 -0.92
C TYR A 100 -3.60 1.19 -1.02
N VAL A 101 -4.28 1.54 0.07
CA VAL A 101 -5.75 1.58 0.16
C VAL A 101 -6.22 2.99 0.49
N ILE A 102 -7.18 3.50 -0.29
CA ILE A 102 -7.71 4.86 -0.13
C ILE A 102 -8.94 4.82 0.78
N LYS A 103 -8.97 5.66 1.81
CA LYS A 103 -10.15 5.89 2.66
C LYS A 103 -11.14 6.85 1.93
N PRO A 104 -12.47 6.62 1.94
CA PRO A 104 -13.14 5.47 2.54
C PRO A 104 -13.04 4.22 1.66
N PHE A 105 -12.85 3.07 2.28
CA PHE A 105 -12.83 1.76 1.65
C PHE A 105 -13.95 0.88 2.23
N ASN A 106 -14.40 -0.11 1.46
CA ASN A 106 -15.30 -1.13 1.99
C ASN A 106 -14.51 -2.30 2.59
N ASN A 107 -15.17 -3.11 3.42
CA ASN A 107 -14.54 -4.22 4.13
C ASN A 107 -13.94 -5.26 3.17
N GLU A 108 -14.62 -5.54 2.06
CA GLU A 108 -14.18 -6.53 1.07
C GLU A 108 -12.89 -6.09 0.37
N GLU A 109 -12.83 -4.83 -0.05
CA GLU A 109 -11.63 -4.24 -0.67
C GLU A 109 -10.43 -4.30 0.29
N PHE A 110 -10.64 -3.92 1.55
CA PHE A 110 -9.60 -3.93 2.57
C PHE A 110 -9.11 -5.36 2.87
N LEU A 111 -10.01 -6.31 3.08
CA LEU A 111 -9.67 -7.71 3.34
C LEU A 111 -8.97 -8.37 2.14
N CYS A 112 -9.35 -8.02 0.90
CA CYS A 112 -8.63 -8.45 -0.28
C CYS A 112 -7.17 -7.95 -0.31
N ALA A 113 -6.93 -6.69 0.05
CA ALA A 113 -5.57 -6.14 0.15
C ALA A 113 -4.74 -6.87 1.22
N ILE A 114 -5.33 -7.13 2.41
CA ILE A 114 -4.70 -7.92 3.47
C ILE A 114 -4.32 -9.33 2.96
N ALA A 115 -5.27 -10.03 2.35
CA ALA A 115 -5.06 -11.39 1.85
C ALA A 115 -3.97 -11.44 0.77
N ARG A 116 -3.94 -10.48 -0.15
CA ARG A 116 -2.88 -10.37 -1.17
C ARG A 116 -1.50 -10.20 -0.52
N ALA A 117 -1.36 -9.22 0.38
CA ALA A 117 -0.09 -8.95 1.04
C ALA A 117 0.44 -10.15 1.86
N LEU A 118 -0.45 -10.88 2.54
CA LEU A 118 -0.08 -12.09 3.28
C LEU A 118 0.27 -13.27 2.36
N ASN A 119 -0.43 -13.44 1.23
CA ASN A 119 -0.14 -14.48 0.26
C ASN A 119 1.19 -14.21 -0.47
N ASP A 120 1.49 -12.96 -0.82
CA ASP A 120 2.78 -12.58 -1.39
C ASP A 120 3.93 -12.94 -0.46
N ARG A 121 3.75 -12.84 0.86
CA ARG A 121 4.75 -13.31 1.83
C ARG A 121 4.99 -14.82 1.74
N ARG A 122 3.96 -15.63 1.49
CA ARG A 122 4.09 -17.10 1.36
C ARG A 122 4.81 -17.49 0.07
N THR A 123 4.60 -16.73 -1.00
CA THR A 123 5.26 -16.93 -2.30
C THR A 123 6.68 -16.34 -2.34
N VAL A 124 6.97 -15.30 -1.57
CA VAL A 124 8.28 -14.58 -1.49
C VAL A 124 9.38 -15.38 -0.75
N ARG A 125 9.21 -16.65 -0.43
CA ARG A 125 10.39 -17.50 -0.24
C ARG A 125 11.29 -17.57 -1.50
N GLY A 126 10.86 -16.95 -2.60
CA GLY A 126 11.55 -16.84 -3.88
C GLY A 126 11.25 -15.60 -4.73
N ALA A 127 10.42 -14.65 -4.29
CA ALA A 127 10.00 -13.54 -5.15
C ALA A 127 11.02 -12.39 -5.13
N ARG A 128 11.40 -11.95 -6.33
CA ARG A 128 12.02 -10.66 -6.64
C ARG A 128 11.10 -9.53 -6.15
N PRO A 129 11.64 -8.37 -5.70
CA PRO A 129 10.87 -7.13 -5.70
C PRO A 129 10.19 -6.99 -7.07
N LEU A 130 8.92 -6.58 -7.10
CA LEU A 130 8.22 -6.28 -8.35
C LEU A 130 9.19 -5.50 -9.23
N ALA A 131 9.47 -6.01 -10.42
CA ALA A 131 10.30 -5.28 -11.35
C ALA A 131 9.62 -3.91 -11.54
N ILE A 132 10.39 -2.83 -11.59
CA ILE A 132 9.88 -1.46 -11.79
C ILE A 132 8.82 -1.42 -12.90
N GLU A 133 8.94 -2.28 -13.88
CA GLU A 133 7.99 -2.46 -15.00
C GLU A 133 6.62 -2.97 -14.57
N GLU A 134 6.56 -3.94 -13.66
CA GLU A 134 5.30 -4.49 -13.12
C GLU A 134 4.59 -3.45 -12.26
N TYR A 135 5.36 -2.72 -11.45
CA TYR A 135 4.87 -1.60 -10.66
C TYR A 135 4.28 -0.49 -11.53
N ILE A 136 5.01 -0.04 -12.57
CA ILE A 136 4.53 0.99 -13.51
C ILE A 136 3.25 0.51 -14.21
N ARG A 137 3.18 -0.76 -14.58
CA ARG A 137 2.01 -1.38 -15.21
C ARG A 137 0.79 -1.33 -14.28
N GLU A 138 0.93 -1.76 -13.04
CA GLU A 138 -0.15 -1.78 -12.05
C GLU A 138 -0.69 -0.36 -11.77
N VAL A 139 0.20 0.63 -11.59
CA VAL A 139 -0.19 2.04 -11.45
C VAL A 139 -0.94 2.54 -12.68
N VAL A 140 -0.48 2.21 -13.89
CA VAL A 140 -1.14 2.62 -15.13
C VAL A 140 -2.51 1.98 -15.27
N GLU A 141 -2.65 0.69 -15.02
CA GLU A 141 -3.93 -0.04 -15.08
C GLU A 141 -4.94 0.55 -14.08
N ARG A 142 -4.51 0.85 -12.86
CA ARG A 142 -5.37 1.34 -11.78
C ARG A 142 -5.84 2.79 -12.00
N PHE A 143 -5.02 3.64 -12.58
CA PHE A 143 -5.25 5.09 -12.64
C PHE A 143 -5.47 5.67 -14.05
N GLN A 144 -5.42 4.86 -15.10
CA GLN A 144 -5.53 5.32 -16.50
C GLN A 144 -6.85 6.01 -16.83
N ASP A 145 -7.94 5.72 -16.09
CA ASP A 145 -9.25 6.31 -16.30
C ASP A 145 -9.42 7.66 -15.56
N ALA A 146 -8.59 7.90 -14.54
CA ALA A 146 -8.64 9.11 -13.73
C ALA A 146 -7.69 10.21 -14.24
N TYR A 147 -6.57 9.84 -14.85
CA TYR A 147 -5.49 10.77 -15.24
C TYR A 147 -5.12 10.65 -16.71
N SER A 148 -4.67 11.78 -17.29
CA SER A 148 -4.11 11.80 -18.63
C SER A 148 -2.74 11.09 -18.69
N GLU A 149 -2.34 10.66 -19.87
CA GLU A 149 -1.04 10.01 -20.08
C GLU A 149 0.15 10.90 -19.70
N THR A 150 -0.01 12.22 -19.88
CA THR A 150 1.02 13.21 -19.51
C THR A 150 1.15 13.33 -18.00
N GLU A 151 0.02 13.33 -17.29
CA GLU A 151 -0.01 13.35 -15.82
C GLU A 151 0.57 12.07 -15.24
N LEU A 152 0.12 10.90 -15.75
CA LEU A 152 0.65 9.60 -15.33
C LEU A 152 2.17 9.50 -15.55
N ALA A 153 2.66 9.94 -16.72
CA ALA A 153 4.09 9.91 -17.01
C ALA A 153 4.91 10.81 -16.07
N ARG A 154 4.40 12.03 -15.79
CA ARG A 154 5.02 12.96 -14.85
C ARG A 154 5.07 12.37 -13.44
N MET A 155 3.96 11.80 -12.98
CA MET A 155 3.82 11.21 -11.64
C MET A 155 4.72 9.98 -11.46
N LEU A 156 4.86 9.16 -12.49
CA LEU A 156 5.77 8.01 -12.51
C LEU A 156 7.25 8.41 -12.66
N GLY A 157 7.55 9.70 -12.88
CA GLY A 157 8.91 10.17 -13.13
C GLY A 157 9.52 9.63 -14.42
N ILE A 158 8.69 9.29 -15.42
CA ILE A 158 9.12 8.78 -16.73
C ILE A 158 8.64 9.70 -17.86
N GLY A 159 9.33 9.68 -19.00
CA GLY A 159 8.88 10.45 -20.15
C GLY A 159 7.57 9.91 -20.74
N ARG A 160 6.68 10.80 -21.23
CA ARG A 160 5.40 10.42 -21.88
C ARG A 160 5.60 9.36 -22.99
N LYS A 161 6.64 9.50 -23.81
CA LYS A 161 6.98 8.53 -24.86
C LYS A 161 7.32 7.15 -24.25
N ALA A 162 8.04 7.12 -23.15
CA ALA A 162 8.40 5.89 -22.47
C ALA A 162 7.17 5.19 -21.87
N LEU A 163 6.22 5.94 -21.31
CA LEU A 163 4.95 5.39 -20.83
C LEU A 163 4.11 4.83 -21.99
N TRP A 164 4.00 5.57 -23.11
CA TRP A 164 3.27 5.14 -24.28
C TRP A 164 3.83 3.82 -24.86
N MET A 165 5.18 3.70 -24.95
CA MET A 165 5.81 2.46 -25.42
C MET A 165 5.49 1.27 -24.54
N ARG A 166 5.54 1.45 -23.21
CA ARG A 166 5.19 0.42 -22.20
C ARG A 166 3.74 -0.01 -22.33
N ARG A 167 2.80 0.94 -22.41
CA ARG A 167 1.38 0.63 -22.57
C ARG A 167 1.13 -0.21 -23.82
N ARG A 168 1.79 0.13 -24.93
CA ARG A 168 1.71 -0.63 -26.18
C ARG A 168 2.24 -2.06 -26.01
N GLN A 169 3.36 -2.22 -25.31
CA GLN A 169 3.96 -3.53 -25.02
C GLN A 169 3.04 -4.38 -24.13
N TRP A 170 2.35 -3.76 -23.18
CA TRP A 170 1.42 -4.45 -22.27
C TRP A 170 0.03 -4.67 -22.86
N GLY A 171 -0.24 -4.17 -24.07
CA GLY A 171 -1.56 -4.27 -24.71
C GLY A 171 -2.65 -3.40 -24.07
N LEU A 172 -2.28 -2.42 -23.25
CA LEU A 172 -3.21 -1.53 -22.56
C LEU A 172 -3.72 -0.46 -23.51
N LYS A 173 -4.99 -0.59 -23.93
CA LYS A 173 -5.67 0.42 -24.75
C LYS A 173 -6.14 1.57 -23.86
N ARG A 174 -5.97 2.81 -24.33
CA ARG A 174 -6.49 3.99 -23.64
C ARG A 174 -8.01 4.02 -23.77
N THR A 175 -8.73 4.04 -22.64
CA THR A 175 -10.15 4.35 -22.62
C THR A 175 -10.30 5.85 -22.90
N ARG A 176 -10.81 6.24 -24.07
CA ARG A 176 -11.16 7.64 -24.34
C ARG A 176 -12.35 8.00 -23.45
N LYS A 177 -12.18 8.89 -22.48
CA LYS A 177 -13.33 9.65 -21.97
C LYS A 177 -13.86 10.47 -23.13
N SER A 178 -15.06 10.19 -23.61
CA SER A 178 -15.86 11.13 -24.37
C SER A 178 -16.18 12.28 -23.42
N VAL A 179 -15.60 13.44 -23.70
CA VAL A 179 -16.02 14.72 -23.11
C VAL A 179 -17.41 14.97 -23.67
N SER A 180 -18.43 14.89 -22.82
CA SER A 180 -19.76 15.49 -23.05
C SER A 180 -19.81 16.77 -22.28
#